data_d8bc29b25db012d8dbeda49124037bfd
#
_entry.id   d8bc29b25db012d8dbeda49124037bfd
#
_cell.length_a   1.000
_cell.length_b   1.000
_cell.length_c   1.000
_cell.angle_alpha   90.00
_cell.angle_beta   90.00
_cell.angle_gamma   90.00
#
_symmetry.space_group_name_H-M   'P 1'
#
loop_
_entity.id
_entity.type
_entity.pdbx_description
1 polymer ?
#
loop_
_entity_poly.entity_id
_entity_poly.type
_entity_poly.pdbx_seq_one_letter_code
_entity_poly.pdbx_strand_id
1 'polypeptide(L)'
;MKDGFVKTAAGTPDIKVADCGYNCARIKALIDKAHEQGVRVLVLPELCITGYTCQDLFFQQTLLDGALNALKDITEHSAGLDMLIAVGCPLRFRGELYNCAVVMKDGKILGVVPKKFLPNYNEFYEKRHFTAAPEGEYDIELFGESVPFGLGLLFECCGMPELVFAAEICEDLWAAEPPSISLALGGATLIANLSASNETIGKDSYRRELVNSQSARLLCGYVYASAGSGESTQDLVFSGHDIIAENGIVLAESKLYSTGLTVTEIDVQKLASERRRNTSFVGGLRPGMRRIPFDMAIKPAELTRIVRRTPFVPNTSAETDKRCEDILTMQAHGLEKRVRHTNAKTLVIGISGGLDSTLALLVCVEAMKLLGRPASDILAVTMPCFGTTKRTRSNAERLCELLGTRLRVIDIADSVKQHFKDIGHDESNHNVVYENGQARERTKILMDLANAENGMVIGTGDLSELALGWATYNGDHMSMYGVNASVPKTLVRHIVKYYAGTVGDADLREVLMSIYDTPVSPELLPADENGDIAQITEDLVGPYELHDFFLYNGIRWCFPPSKVFRLAEYAFDGSYDRETILKWLRTFYRRFFSQQFKRSCLPDGVKVGSVTLSPRGDWRMPSDASAALWLEEVNRL
;
A
#
# COMPACT_ATOMS: atom_id res chain seq x y z
N MET A 1 3.47 6.17 18.14
CA MET A 1 3.17 7.29 17.23
C MET A 1 4.39 7.81 16.47
N LYS A 2 5.61 7.52 16.91
CA LYS A 2 6.80 7.80 16.08
C LYS A 2 6.57 7.18 14.70
N ASP A 3 6.98 7.83 13.64
CA ASP A 3 6.81 7.43 12.23
C ASP A 3 5.34 7.42 11.72
N GLY A 4 4.43 8.14 12.41
CA GLY A 4 3.05 8.33 11.94
C GLY A 4 2.06 7.22 12.26
N PHE A 5 2.49 6.15 12.93
CA PHE A 5 1.59 5.06 13.32
C PHE A 5 0.84 5.38 14.60
N VAL A 6 -0.48 5.46 14.51
CA VAL A 6 -1.40 5.71 15.63
C VAL A 6 -2.14 4.43 15.97
N LYS A 7 -1.85 3.85 17.14
CA LYS A 7 -2.56 2.64 17.59
C LYS A 7 -3.99 3.00 17.94
N THR A 8 -4.92 2.42 17.22
CA THR A 8 -6.34 2.79 17.21
C THR A 8 -7.19 1.57 17.50
N ALA A 9 -8.27 1.74 18.26
CA ALA A 9 -9.21 0.69 18.57
C ALA A 9 -10.65 1.13 18.32
N ALA A 10 -11.46 0.21 17.78
CA ALA A 10 -12.91 0.20 17.90
C ALA A 10 -13.27 -0.77 19.03
N GLY A 11 -14.19 -0.39 19.89
CA GLY A 11 -14.54 -1.20 21.05
C GLY A 11 -16.04 -1.37 21.24
N THR A 12 -16.53 -2.61 21.28
CA THR A 12 -17.91 -2.94 21.56
C THR A 12 -18.06 -3.39 23.02
N PRO A 13 -18.60 -2.55 23.93
CA PRO A 13 -18.88 -2.95 25.30
C PRO A 13 -20.05 -3.95 25.40
N ASP A 14 -19.99 -4.83 26.38
CA ASP A 14 -21.14 -5.60 26.81
C ASP A 14 -22.03 -4.68 27.63
N ILE A 15 -23.22 -4.32 27.12
CA ILE A 15 -24.13 -3.36 27.75
C ILE A 15 -25.43 -3.99 28.21
N LYS A 16 -26.18 -3.25 29.05
CA LYS A 16 -27.58 -3.48 29.38
C LYS A 16 -28.40 -2.23 29.06
N VAL A 17 -29.46 -2.40 28.33
CA VAL A 17 -30.34 -1.28 27.93
C VAL A 17 -30.84 -0.53 29.17
N ALA A 18 -30.69 0.78 29.19
CA ALA A 18 -31.05 1.72 30.26
C ALA A 18 -30.30 1.56 31.61
N ASP A 19 -29.32 0.68 31.70
CA ASP A 19 -28.49 0.53 32.92
C ASP A 19 -27.17 1.30 32.76
N CYS A 20 -27.22 2.63 32.87
CA CYS A 20 -26.06 3.53 32.70
C CYS A 20 -24.89 3.19 33.65
N GLY A 21 -25.20 2.70 34.88
CA GLY A 21 -24.17 2.32 35.84
C GLY A 21 -23.37 1.09 35.40
N TYR A 22 -24.07 0.04 34.97
CA TYR A 22 -23.47 -1.16 34.41
C TYR A 22 -22.64 -0.82 33.17
N ASN A 23 -23.24 -0.07 32.25
CA ASN A 23 -22.57 0.32 30.97
C ASN A 23 -21.32 1.16 31.24
N CYS A 24 -21.36 2.10 32.16
CA CYS A 24 -20.20 2.87 32.61
C CYS A 24 -19.06 1.97 33.09
N ALA A 25 -19.34 0.98 33.93
CA ALA A 25 -18.34 0.05 34.43
C ALA A 25 -17.72 -0.78 33.31
N ARG A 26 -18.50 -1.23 32.33
CA ARG A 26 -18.02 -1.99 31.16
C ARG A 26 -17.20 -1.14 30.20
N ILE A 27 -17.60 0.12 29.96
CA ILE A 27 -16.86 1.10 29.16
C ILE A 27 -15.51 1.39 29.82
N LYS A 28 -15.47 1.64 31.14
CA LYS A 28 -14.21 1.88 31.87
C LYS A 28 -13.27 0.68 31.78
N ALA A 29 -13.78 -0.55 31.90
CA ALA A 29 -12.96 -1.76 31.73
C ALA A 29 -12.39 -1.90 30.30
N LEU A 30 -13.11 -1.45 29.25
CA LEU A 30 -12.57 -1.41 27.88
C LEU A 30 -11.52 -0.31 27.71
N ILE A 31 -11.69 0.84 28.35
CA ILE A 31 -10.72 1.93 28.38
C ILE A 31 -9.41 1.43 29.00
N ASP A 32 -9.47 0.76 30.15
CA ASP A 32 -8.31 0.19 30.82
C ASP A 32 -7.58 -0.82 29.94
N LYS A 33 -8.34 -1.76 29.35
CA LYS A 33 -7.79 -2.75 28.41
C LYS A 33 -7.15 -2.12 27.16
N ALA A 34 -7.75 -1.06 26.64
CA ALA A 34 -7.20 -0.32 25.50
C ALA A 34 -5.89 0.40 25.91
N HIS A 35 -5.85 0.99 27.09
CA HIS A 35 -4.66 1.63 27.64
C HIS A 35 -3.52 0.63 27.84
N GLU A 36 -3.79 -0.53 28.43
CA GLU A 36 -2.81 -1.61 28.61
C GLU A 36 -2.20 -2.08 27.27
N GLN A 37 -3.00 -2.08 26.18
CA GLN A 37 -2.54 -2.40 24.84
C GLN A 37 -1.82 -1.24 24.14
N GLY A 38 -1.70 -0.08 24.78
CA GLY A 38 -1.04 1.11 24.22
C GLY A 38 -1.86 1.81 23.15
N VAL A 39 -3.18 1.65 23.14
CA VAL A 39 -4.10 2.36 22.24
C VAL A 39 -4.01 3.86 22.50
N ARG A 40 -4.06 4.65 21.43
CA ARG A 40 -4.00 6.12 21.46
C ARG A 40 -5.32 6.78 21.06
N VAL A 41 -6.12 6.08 20.27
CA VAL A 41 -7.47 6.52 19.89
C VAL A 41 -8.42 5.35 20.10
N LEU A 42 -9.43 5.53 20.94
CA LEU A 42 -10.48 4.56 21.20
C LEU A 42 -11.82 5.13 20.75
N VAL A 43 -12.55 4.38 19.93
CA VAL A 43 -13.89 4.71 19.47
C VAL A 43 -14.86 3.68 20.03
N LEU A 44 -15.90 4.15 20.71
CA LEU A 44 -16.99 3.34 21.29
C LEU A 44 -18.29 3.58 20.52
N PRO A 45 -19.31 2.68 20.63
CA PRO A 45 -20.52 2.77 19.83
C PRO A 45 -21.42 3.96 20.15
N GLU A 46 -22.32 4.25 19.23
CA GLU A 46 -23.44 5.16 19.36
C GLU A 46 -24.28 4.82 20.60
N LEU A 47 -24.60 5.85 21.43
CA LEU A 47 -25.44 5.75 22.62
C LEU A 47 -25.06 4.62 23.59
N CYS A 48 -23.82 4.14 23.59
CA CYS A 48 -23.38 2.98 24.38
C CYS A 48 -23.46 3.19 25.90
N ILE A 49 -23.62 4.43 26.37
CA ILE A 49 -23.83 4.75 27.79
C ILE A 49 -25.24 4.30 28.25
N THR A 50 -26.24 4.49 27.41
CA THR A 50 -27.64 4.13 27.71
C THR A 50 -28.07 2.81 27.11
N GLY A 51 -27.45 2.43 25.98
CA GLY A 51 -27.98 1.57 24.95
C GLY A 51 -28.76 2.39 23.92
N TYR A 52 -28.68 1.99 22.65
CA TYR A 52 -29.39 2.61 21.54
C TYR A 52 -30.89 2.33 21.59
N THR A 53 -31.26 1.14 22.05
CA THR A 53 -32.64 0.62 22.03
C THR A 53 -33.49 1.03 23.23
N CYS A 54 -33.19 2.13 23.91
CA CYS A 54 -33.96 2.66 25.05
C CYS A 54 -35.34 3.20 24.67
N GLN A 55 -35.61 3.47 23.38
CA GLN A 55 -36.93 3.94 22.89
C GLN A 55 -37.49 5.13 23.71
N ASP A 56 -38.76 5.10 24.11
CA ASP A 56 -39.43 6.18 24.86
C ASP A 56 -38.83 6.44 26.26
N LEU A 57 -37.92 5.58 26.73
CA LEU A 57 -37.14 5.89 27.93
C LEU A 57 -36.25 7.13 27.76
N PHE A 58 -35.90 7.51 26.54
CA PHE A 58 -35.19 8.78 26.26
C PHE A 58 -36.00 10.03 26.66
N PHE A 59 -37.32 9.91 26.88
CA PHE A 59 -38.12 10.99 27.46
C PHE A 59 -38.04 11.06 28.98
N GLN A 60 -37.47 10.04 29.64
CA GLN A 60 -37.40 9.97 31.10
C GLN A 60 -36.16 10.71 31.63
N GLN A 61 -36.42 11.71 32.49
CA GLN A 61 -35.33 12.49 33.11
C GLN A 61 -34.31 11.60 33.85
N THR A 62 -34.80 10.53 34.51
CA THR A 62 -33.97 9.57 35.25
C THR A 62 -32.90 8.93 34.34
N LEU A 63 -33.24 8.55 33.09
CA LEU A 63 -32.30 7.99 32.15
C LEU A 63 -31.24 9.03 31.71
N LEU A 64 -31.70 10.25 31.42
CA LEU A 64 -30.82 11.33 30.98
C LEU A 64 -29.85 11.77 32.08
N ASP A 65 -30.30 11.84 33.32
CA ASP A 65 -29.46 12.14 34.48
C ASP A 65 -28.47 10.99 34.76
N GLY A 66 -28.92 9.75 34.61
CA GLY A 66 -28.04 8.56 34.67
C GLY A 66 -26.97 8.57 33.61
N ALA A 67 -27.32 8.93 32.37
CA ALA A 67 -26.35 9.04 31.26
C ALA A 67 -25.32 10.14 31.52
N LEU A 68 -25.76 11.30 32.01
CA LEU A 68 -24.87 12.42 32.31
C LEU A 68 -23.90 12.08 33.46
N ASN A 69 -24.37 11.42 34.52
CA ASN A 69 -23.51 10.95 35.62
C ASN A 69 -22.47 9.93 35.12
N ALA A 70 -22.89 8.96 34.31
CA ALA A 70 -21.99 7.97 33.72
C ALA A 70 -20.94 8.62 32.80
N LEU A 71 -21.34 9.61 31.98
CA LEU A 71 -20.43 10.37 31.16
C LEU A 71 -19.36 11.08 32.00
N LYS A 72 -19.77 11.69 33.13
CA LYS A 72 -18.85 12.32 34.08
C LYS A 72 -17.84 11.33 34.62
N ASP A 73 -18.29 10.19 35.10
CA ASP A 73 -17.45 9.13 35.67
C ASP A 73 -16.46 8.58 34.64
N ILE A 74 -16.88 8.42 33.36
CA ILE A 74 -16.01 7.97 32.26
C ILE A 74 -14.98 9.05 31.94
N THR A 75 -15.38 10.33 31.93
CA THR A 75 -14.48 11.46 31.66
C THR A 75 -13.41 11.53 32.74
N GLU A 76 -13.80 11.49 34.03
CA GLU A 76 -12.86 11.50 35.16
C GLU A 76 -11.91 10.28 35.12
N HIS A 77 -12.43 9.09 34.73
CA HIS A 77 -11.63 7.88 34.58
C HIS A 77 -10.56 7.99 33.48
N SER A 78 -10.77 8.83 32.47
CA SER A 78 -9.77 9.09 31.41
C SER A 78 -8.58 9.92 31.86
N ALA A 79 -8.59 10.46 33.09
CA ALA A 79 -7.51 11.30 33.61
C ALA A 79 -6.19 10.53 33.71
N GLY A 80 -5.10 11.14 33.24
CA GLY A 80 -3.78 10.53 33.19
C GLY A 80 -3.59 9.50 32.08
N LEU A 81 -4.66 9.18 31.31
CA LEU A 81 -4.56 8.31 30.15
C LEU A 81 -4.20 9.13 28.92
N ASP A 82 -3.06 8.81 28.31
CA ASP A 82 -2.63 9.48 27.07
C ASP A 82 -3.33 8.89 25.85
N MET A 83 -4.67 8.93 25.86
CA MET A 83 -5.57 8.34 24.88
C MET A 83 -6.75 9.27 24.59
N LEU A 84 -7.04 9.50 23.31
CA LEU A 84 -8.26 10.18 22.85
C LEU A 84 -9.41 9.17 22.80
N ILE A 85 -10.54 9.49 23.41
CA ILE A 85 -11.70 8.59 23.53
C ILE A 85 -12.92 9.28 22.93
N ALA A 86 -13.67 8.56 22.09
CA ALA A 86 -14.99 8.97 21.59
C ALA A 86 -16.05 8.00 22.09
N VAL A 87 -17.10 8.51 22.77
CA VAL A 87 -18.18 7.72 23.38
C VAL A 87 -19.54 8.27 22.99
N GLY A 88 -20.51 7.40 22.69
CA GLY A 88 -21.89 7.77 22.35
C GLY A 88 -22.74 8.06 23.59
N CYS A 89 -23.37 9.24 23.64
CA CYS A 89 -24.18 9.69 24.76
C CYS A 89 -25.36 10.58 24.31
N PRO A 90 -26.58 10.42 24.86
CA PRO A 90 -27.66 11.38 24.65
C PRO A 90 -27.40 12.64 25.48
N LEU A 91 -27.45 13.83 24.87
CA LEU A 91 -27.24 15.09 25.55
C LEU A 91 -28.31 16.12 25.21
N ARG A 92 -28.72 16.91 26.22
CA ARG A 92 -29.66 18.05 26.02
C ARG A 92 -28.90 19.33 25.71
N PHE A 93 -29.36 20.00 24.67
CA PHE A 93 -28.88 21.35 24.33
C PHE A 93 -30.05 22.23 23.94
N ARG A 94 -30.18 23.41 24.58
CA ARG A 94 -31.26 24.38 24.31
C ARG A 94 -32.67 23.83 24.33
N GLY A 95 -32.94 22.87 25.24
CA GLY A 95 -34.25 22.24 25.39
C GLY A 95 -34.52 21.04 24.49
N GLU A 96 -33.64 20.74 23.55
CA GLU A 96 -33.70 19.62 22.61
C GLU A 96 -32.75 18.50 23.03
N LEU A 97 -33.08 17.26 22.64
CA LEU A 97 -32.24 16.08 22.87
C LEU A 97 -31.48 15.68 21.60
N TYR A 98 -30.18 15.47 21.75
CA TYR A 98 -29.29 15.10 20.66
C TYR A 98 -28.61 13.76 20.92
N ASN A 99 -28.47 12.98 19.87
CA ASN A 99 -27.59 11.81 19.82
C ASN A 99 -26.17 12.31 19.52
N CYS A 100 -25.23 12.12 20.45
CA CYS A 100 -23.93 12.77 20.40
C CYS A 100 -22.75 11.80 20.50
N ALA A 101 -21.69 12.10 19.79
CA ALA A 101 -20.34 11.59 20.04
C ALA A 101 -19.61 12.60 20.94
N VAL A 102 -19.21 12.17 22.12
CA VAL A 102 -18.43 12.98 23.07
C VAL A 102 -16.97 12.58 22.95
N VAL A 103 -16.11 13.56 22.60
CA VAL A 103 -14.68 13.34 22.47
C VAL A 103 -13.99 13.88 23.72
N MET A 104 -13.22 13.02 24.38
CA MET A 104 -12.54 13.36 25.64
C MET A 104 -11.08 12.89 25.67
N LYS A 105 -10.30 13.52 26.51
CA LYS A 105 -8.91 13.15 26.78
C LYS A 105 -8.48 13.73 28.15
N ASP A 106 -7.72 12.91 28.89
CA ASP A 106 -7.06 13.33 30.12
C ASP A 106 -8.00 14.03 31.14
N GLY A 107 -9.16 13.41 31.40
CA GLY A 107 -10.16 13.91 32.33
C GLY A 107 -10.97 15.11 31.83
N LYS A 108 -10.89 15.48 30.55
CA LYS A 108 -11.59 16.62 29.97
C LYS A 108 -12.37 16.25 28.73
N ILE A 109 -13.56 16.84 28.56
CA ILE A 109 -14.29 16.80 27.31
C ILE A 109 -13.72 17.86 26.38
N LEU A 110 -13.25 17.44 25.20
CA LEU A 110 -12.70 18.33 24.18
C LEU A 110 -13.77 18.90 23.25
N GLY A 111 -14.84 18.14 23.01
CA GLY A 111 -15.94 18.57 22.16
C GLY A 111 -17.04 17.53 22.04
N VAL A 112 -18.19 17.97 21.54
CA VAL A 112 -19.41 17.17 21.34
C VAL A 112 -19.87 17.30 19.90
N VAL A 113 -20.01 16.17 19.22
CA VAL A 113 -20.46 16.11 17.82
C VAL A 113 -21.87 15.50 17.80
N PRO A 114 -22.92 16.28 17.49
CA PRO A 114 -24.29 15.78 17.35
C PRO A 114 -24.47 15.06 15.99
N LYS A 115 -25.37 14.07 15.94
CA LYS A 115 -25.73 13.35 14.71
C LYS A 115 -26.45 14.24 13.71
N LYS A 116 -26.03 14.23 12.45
CA LYS A 116 -26.62 15.04 11.38
C LYS A 116 -27.86 14.39 10.78
N PHE A 117 -27.76 13.11 10.41
CA PHE A 117 -28.82 12.37 9.77
C PHE A 117 -29.48 11.39 10.73
N LEU A 118 -30.75 11.61 11.05
CA LEU A 118 -31.54 10.76 11.92
C LEU A 118 -32.37 9.82 11.05
N PRO A 119 -32.10 8.50 11.05
CA PRO A 119 -32.92 7.56 10.31
C PRO A 119 -34.35 7.52 10.85
N ASN A 120 -35.32 7.63 9.94
CA ASN A 120 -36.74 7.63 10.28
C ASN A 120 -37.54 6.93 9.18
N TYR A 121 -37.16 5.69 8.91
CA TYR A 121 -37.72 4.80 7.90
C TYR A 121 -37.57 3.33 8.35
N ASN A 122 -38.42 2.45 7.84
CA ASN A 122 -38.47 1.02 8.19
C ASN A 122 -38.50 0.83 9.73
N GLU A 123 -37.52 0.13 10.29
CA GLU A 123 -37.34 -0.15 11.71
C GLU A 123 -36.79 1.05 12.51
N PHE A 124 -36.37 2.12 11.88
CA PHE A 124 -35.78 3.27 12.55
C PHE A 124 -36.77 4.42 12.70
N TYR A 125 -36.78 5.05 13.88
CA TYR A 125 -37.63 6.20 14.24
C TYR A 125 -36.94 7.20 15.19
N GLU A 126 -35.63 7.49 14.91
CA GLU A 126 -34.85 8.37 15.80
C GLU A 126 -35.39 9.80 15.90
N LYS A 127 -36.09 10.30 14.89
CA LYS A 127 -36.74 11.63 14.93
C LYS A 127 -37.85 11.73 15.98
N ARG A 128 -38.29 10.60 16.52
CA ARG A 128 -39.23 10.58 17.65
C ARG A 128 -38.58 11.11 18.94
N HIS A 129 -37.26 10.86 19.10
CA HIS A 129 -36.55 11.11 20.35
C HIS A 129 -35.50 12.21 20.23
N PHE A 130 -34.88 12.33 19.07
CA PHE A 130 -33.70 13.18 18.85
C PHE A 130 -33.94 14.26 17.82
N THR A 131 -33.23 15.39 17.99
CA THR A 131 -33.13 16.49 17.04
C THR A 131 -31.84 16.34 16.23
N ALA A 132 -31.90 16.65 14.93
CA ALA A 132 -30.72 16.66 14.06
C ALA A 132 -29.78 17.79 14.47
N ALA A 133 -28.47 17.59 14.22
CA ALA A 133 -27.46 18.59 14.51
C ALA A 133 -27.83 19.98 14.00
N PRO A 134 -27.74 21.02 14.83
CA PRO A 134 -27.99 22.39 14.40
C PRO A 134 -26.87 22.90 13.47
N GLU A 135 -27.22 23.81 12.55
CA GLU A 135 -26.22 24.49 11.74
C GLU A 135 -25.44 25.50 12.57
N GLY A 136 -24.11 25.58 12.34
CA GLY A 136 -23.21 26.56 12.99
C GLY A 136 -22.35 25.96 14.09
N GLU A 137 -21.65 26.85 14.78
CA GLU A 137 -20.74 26.55 15.88
C GLU A 137 -21.36 26.99 17.18
N TYR A 138 -21.37 26.12 18.17
CA TYR A 138 -21.94 26.37 19.49
C TYR A 138 -21.00 25.86 20.58
N ASP A 139 -21.30 26.28 21.82
CA ASP A 139 -20.72 25.70 23.01
C ASP A 139 -21.87 25.16 23.92
N ILE A 140 -21.64 24.05 24.56
CA ILE A 140 -22.54 23.43 25.53
C ILE A 140 -21.90 23.44 26.92
N GLU A 141 -22.67 23.76 27.96
CA GLU A 141 -22.20 23.67 29.34
C GLU A 141 -22.28 22.23 29.85
N LEU A 142 -21.13 21.64 30.15
CA LEU A 142 -21.02 20.30 30.74
C LEU A 142 -20.08 20.33 31.96
N PHE A 143 -20.58 19.89 33.09
CA PHE A 143 -19.83 19.81 34.37
C PHE A 143 -19.17 21.12 34.80
N GLY A 144 -19.76 22.27 34.42
CA GLY A 144 -19.27 23.61 34.74
C GLY A 144 -18.21 24.14 33.77
N GLU A 145 -17.97 23.41 32.67
CA GLU A 145 -17.07 23.84 31.59
C GLU A 145 -17.85 24.11 30.30
N SER A 146 -17.42 25.11 29.53
CA SER A 146 -17.94 25.42 28.20
C SER A 146 -17.21 24.59 27.17
N VAL A 147 -17.92 23.70 26.47
CA VAL A 147 -17.38 22.70 25.55
C VAL A 147 -17.87 22.96 24.12
N PRO A 148 -17.01 22.90 23.10
CA PRO A 148 -17.41 23.00 21.70
C PRO A 148 -18.49 21.98 21.31
N PHE A 149 -19.55 22.44 20.62
CA PHE A 149 -20.66 21.61 20.15
C PHE A 149 -20.96 21.90 18.68
N GLY A 150 -20.89 20.89 17.81
CA GLY A 150 -21.19 21.05 16.38
C GLY A 150 -20.61 19.97 15.49
N LEU A 151 -20.98 19.99 14.20
CA LEU A 151 -20.55 18.99 13.19
C LEU A 151 -19.11 19.18 12.73
N GLY A 152 -18.60 20.41 12.77
CA GLY A 152 -17.33 20.80 12.15
C GLY A 152 -16.12 20.69 13.08
N LEU A 153 -16.16 19.87 14.14
CA LEU A 153 -15.07 19.80 15.11
C LEU A 153 -13.92 18.94 14.61
N LEU A 154 -12.72 19.53 14.54
CA LEU A 154 -11.47 18.90 14.12
C LEU A 154 -10.50 18.88 15.31
N PHE A 155 -10.22 17.70 15.86
CA PHE A 155 -9.32 17.54 17.00
C PHE A 155 -7.90 17.30 16.48
N GLU A 156 -7.01 18.28 16.68
CA GLU A 156 -5.66 18.31 16.11
C GLU A 156 -4.60 18.00 17.17
N CYS A 157 -3.77 16.98 16.91
CA CYS A 157 -2.67 16.62 17.80
C CYS A 157 -1.49 17.59 17.64
N CYS A 158 -1.16 18.38 18.68
CA CYS A 158 -0.08 19.37 18.64
C CYS A 158 1.30 18.76 18.29
N GLY A 159 1.59 17.57 18.82
CA GLY A 159 2.86 16.89 18.58
C GLY A 159 2.94 16.13 17.25
N MET A 160 1.83 15.95 16.54
CA MET A 160 1.73 15.24 15.25
C MET A 160 0.64 15.88 14.39
N PRO A 161 0.97 16.93 13.63
CA PRO A 161 -0.03 17.68 12.83
C PRO A 161 -0.76 16.83 11.79
N GLU A 162 -0.18 15.68 11.40
CA GLU A 162 -0.85 14.71 10.50
C GLU A 162 -1.98 13.96 11.19
N LEU A 163 -2.07 13.95 12.52
CA LEU A 163 -3.17 13.36 13.26
C LEU A 163 -4.23 14.42 13.54
N VAL A 164 -5.26 14.44 12.71
CA VAL A 164 -6.47 15.24 12.91
C VAL A 164 -7.65 14.28 12.99
N PHE A 165 -8.25 14.17 14.16
CA PHE A 165 -9.40 13.31 14.44
C PHE A 165 -10.71 14.07 14.22
N ALA A 166 -11.73 13.37 13.71
CA ALA A 166 -13.11 13.87 13.63
C ALA A 166 -14.09 12.71 13.80
N ALA A 167 -15.34 13.02 14.14
CA ALA A 167 -16.37 12.02 14.36
C ALA A 167 -17.64 12.31 13.55
N GLU A 168 -18.33 11.22 13.17
CA GLU A 168 -19.70 11.22 12.66
C GLU A 168 -20.44 10.01 13.28
N ILE A 169 -21.76 9.93 13.13
CA ILE A 169 -22.56 8.94 13.88
C ILE A 169 -23.43 8.13 12.92
N CYS A 170 -23.19 6.82 12.87
CA CYS A 170 -24.00 5.77 12.26
C CYS A 170 -24.55 6.16 10.87
N GLU A 171 -25.81 6.57 10.80
CA GLU A 171 -26.53 6.97 9.57
C GLU A 171 -25.81 8.05 8.77
N ASP A 172 -24.99 8.86 9.42
CA ASP A 172 -24.20 9.88 8.74
C ASP A 172 -23.33 9.30 7.61
N LEU A 173 -22.77 8.08 7.79
CA LEU A 173 -22.03 7.37 6.76
C LEU A 173 -22.92 6.86 5.61
N TRP A 174 -24.15 6.46 5.91
CA TRP A 174 -25.08 5.88 4.94
C TRP A 174 -25.76 6.91 4.06
N ALA A 175 -25.76 8.18 4.49
CA ALA A 175 -26.29 9.29 3.73
C ALA A 175 -25.50 9.55 2.45
N ALA A 176 -26.16 10.17 1.46
CA ALA A 176 -25.53 10.49 0.18
C ALA A 176 -24.37 11.48 0.30
N GLU A 177 -24.41 12.37 1.30
CA GLU A 177 -23.36 13.34 1.62
C GLU A 177 -22.95 13.21 3.10
N PRO A 178 -22.11 12.22 3.44
CA PRO A 178 -21.60 12.05 4.80
C PRO A 178 -20.84 13.27 5.32
N PRO A 179 -20.98 13.66 6.60
CA PRO A 179 -20.18 14.73 7.21
C PRO A 179 -18.67 14.51 7.05
N SER A 180 -18.21 13.26 7.08
CA SER A 180 -16.81 12.89 6.86
C SER A 180 -16.21 13.44 5.58
N ILE A 181 -16.99 13.72 4.52
CA ILE A 181 -16.51 14.37 3.30
C ILE A 181 -15.94 15.76 3.64
N SER A 182 -16.77 16.59 4.27
CA SER A 182 -16.34 17.95 4.67
C SER A 182 -15.23 17.90 5.70
N LEU A 183 -15.31 17.01 6.70
CA LEU A 183 -14.30 16.85 7.75
C LEU A 183 -12.94 16.46 7.16
N ALA A 184 -12.89 15.48 6.24
CA ALA A 184 -11.65 15.08 5.57
C ALA A 184 -11.05 16.22 4.73
N LEU A 185 -11.87 16.95 3.97
CA LEU A 185 -11.44 18.14 3.22
C LEU A 185 -11.00 19.27 4.15
N GLY A 186 -11.55 19.36 5.37
CA GLY A 186 -11.11 20.27 6.44
C GLY A 186 -9.77 19.88 7.08
N GLY A 187 -9.28 18.67 6.79
CA GLY A 187 -7.99 18.18 7.26
C GLY A 187 -8.04 16.89 8.11
N ALA A 188 -9.22 16.38 8.49
CA ALA A 188 -9.31 15.16 9.28
C ALA A 188 -8.66 13.97 8.52
N THR A 189 -7.68 13.33 9.15
CA THR A 189 -6.99 12.14 8.64
C THR A 189 -7.47 10.85 9.30
N LEU A 190 -8.16 10.97 10.42
CA LEU A 190 -8.76 9.86 11.17
C LEU A 190 -10.22 10.19 11.47
N ILE A 191 -11.13 9.45 10.87
CA ILE A 191 -12.58 9.60 11.05
C ILE A 191 -13.10 8.46 11.93
N ALA A 192 -13.85 8.81 12.97
CA ALA A 192 -14.61 7.86 13.78
C ALA A 192 -16.07 7.85 13.35
N ASN A 193 -16.66 6.67 13.27
CA ASN A 193 -18.10 6.50 13.16
C ASN A 193 -18.59 5.65 14.34
N LEU A 194 -19.33 6.29 15.22
CA LEU A 194 -19.97 5.64 16.36
C LEU A 194 -21.33 5.11 15.89
N SER A 195 -21.50 3.81 15.85
CA SER A 195 -22.68 3.17 15.24
C SER A 195 -23.46 2.30 16.22
N ALA A 196 -24.76 2.18 15.92
CA ALA A 196 -25.65 1.13 16.42
C ALA A 196 -26.35 0.50 15.22
N SER A 197 -25.62 -0.32 14.48
CA SER A 197 -26.11 -0.91 13.23
C SER A 197 -26.70 -2.29 13.49
N ASN A 198 -28.00 -2.44 13.17
CA ASN A 198 -28.64 -3.75 13.17
C ASN A 198 -28.05 -4.64 12.07
N GLU A 199 -28.26 -5.95 12.20
CA GLU A 199 -27.80 -6.92 11.22
C GLU A 199 -28.98 -7.53 10.45
N THR A 200 -28.81 -7.64 9.14
CA THR A 200 -29.68 -8.38 8.22
C THR A 200 -28.79 -9.10 7.22
N ILE A 201 -29.33 -10.10 6.53
CA ILE A 201 -28.55 -10.89 5.57
C ILE A 201 -27.90 -10.00 4.53
N GLY A 202 -26.57 -10.05 4.44
CA GLY A 202 -25.75 -9.29 3.47
C GLY A 202 -25.41 -7.86 3.88
N LYS A 203 -25.90 -7.36 5.02
CA LYS A 203 -25.60 -6.00 5.48
C LYS A 203 -24.16 -5.85 5.96
N ASP A 204 -23.58 -6.89 6.50
CA ASP A 204 -22.16 -6.96 6.89
C ASP A 204 -21.23 -6.64 5.72
N SER A 205 -21.43 -7.29 4.57
CA SER A 205 -20.65 -7.08 3.36
C SER A 205 -20.81 -5.65 2.83
N TYR A 206 -22.06 -5.15 2.76
CA TYR A 206 -22.33 -3.77 2.32
C TYR A 206 -21.69 -2.73 3.26
N ARG A 207 -21.79 -2.93 4.58
CA ARG A 207 -21.14 -2.07 5.59
C ARG A 207 -19.62 -2.04 5.40
N ARG A 208 -19.01 -3.21 5.18
CA ARG A 208 -17.58 -3.35 4.95
C ARG A 208 -17.13 -2.60 3.69
N GLU A 209 -17.88 -2.74 2.59
CA GLU A 209 -17.63 -2.02 1.34
C GLU A 209 -17.78 -0.50 1.53
N LEU A 210 -18.80 -0.05 2.24
CA LEU A 210 -19.06 1.36 2.50
C LEU A 210 -17.94 2.01 3.31
N VAL A 211 -17.51 1.39 4.42
CA VAL A 211 -16.39 1.86 5.26
C VAL A 211 -15.11 1.89 4.44
N ASN A 212 -14.83 0.82 3.70
CA ASN A 212 -13.62 0.70 2.89
C ASN A 212 -13.57 1.76 1.77
N SER A 213 -14.68 1.92 1.03
CA SER A 213 -14.81 2.92 -0.03
C SER A 213 -14.69 4.35 0.51
N GLN A 214 -15.30 4.65 1.66
CA GLN A 214 -15.22 5.97 2.28
C GLN A 214 -13.78 6.29 2.69
N SER A 215 -13.06 5.34 3.30
CA SER A 215 -11.64 5.53 3.67
C SER A 215 -10.76 5.78 2.44
N ALA A 216 -11.01 5.08 1.33
CA ALA A 216 -10.30 5.24 0.06
C ALA A 216 -10.52 6.62 -0.56
N ARG A 217 -11.80 7.00 -0.73
CA ARG A 217 -12.18 8.28 -1.37
C ARG A 217 -11.69 9.48 -0.60
N LEU A 218 -11.70 9.42 0.74
CA LEU A 218 -11.29 10.50 1.62
C LEU A 218 -9.80 10.47 2.00
N LEU A 219 -9.04 9.46 1.54
CA LEU A 219 -7.63 9.26 1.90
C LEU A 219 -7.43 9.39 3.42
N CYS A 220 -8.21 8.62 4.19
CA CYS A 220 -8.21 8.69 5.65
C CYS A 220 -8.18 7.31 6.30
N GLY A 221 -7.83 7.27 7.58
CA GLY A 221 -8.19 6.20 8.50
C GLY A 221 -9.66 6.32 8.87
N TYR A 222 -10.41 5.21 8.86
CA TYR A 222 -11.81 5.19 9.22
C TYR A 222 -12.07 4.11 10.26
N VAL A 223 -12.61 4.51 11.42
CA VAL A 223 -12.86 3.63 12.56
C VAL A 223 -14.35 3.55 12.78
N TYR A 224 -14.92 2.39 12.50
CA TYR A 224 -16.34 2.10 12.69
C TYR A 224 -16.50 1.20 13.93
N ALA A 225 -17.13 1.71 14.98
CA ALA A 225 -17.43 0.98 16.21
C ALA A 225 -18.94 0.78 16.32
N SER A 226 -19.40 -0.46 16.46
CA SER A 226 -20.83 -0.79 16.41
C SER A 226 -21.35 -1.42 17.69
N ALA A 227 -22.56 -1.02 18.13
CA ALA A 227 -23.30 -1.66 19.20
C ALA A 227 -23.51 -3.15 18.91
N GLY A 228 -23.47 -3.97 19.94
CA GLY A 228 -23.50 -5.43 19.84
C GLY A 228 -24.70 -6.06 20.54
N SER A 229 -24.52 -7.30 20.96
CA SER A 229 -25.56 -8.19 21.48
C SER A 229 -26.19 -7.74 22.82
N GLY A 230 -25.67 -6.69 23.44
CA GLY A 230 -26.28 -6.10 24.65
C GLY A 230 -27.52 -5.25 24.38
N GLU A 231 -27.78 -4.87 23.15
CA GLU A 231 -28.98 -4.13 22.74
C GLU A 231 -30.24 -5.01 22.78
N SER A 232 -31.43 -4.38 22.85
CA SER A 232 -32.70 -5.10 22.84
C SER A 232 -32.92 -5.85 21.53
N THR A 233 -33.47 -7.07 21.67
CA THR A 233 -33.79 -7.97 20.54
C THR A 233 -35.29 -8.06 20.26
N GLN A 234 -36.06 -6.99 20.48
CA GLN A 234 -37.48 -6.99 20.16
C GLN A 234 -37.77 -7.42 18.73
N ASP A 235 -37.23 -6.66 17.76
CA ASP A 235 -37.39 -6.95 16.33
C ASP A 235 -36.04 -7.04 15.57
N LEU A 236 -34.94 -6.67 16.22
CA LEU A 236 -33.63 -6.53 15.60
C LEU A 236 -32.53 -7.22 16.40
N VAL A 237 -31.44 -7.55 15.75
CA VAL A 237 -30.16 -7.87 16.39
C VAL A 237 -29.10 -6.87 15.95
N PHE A 238 -28.18 -6.52 16.85
CA PHE A 238 -27.13 -5.56 16.56
C PHE A 238 -25.81 -6.26 16.29
N SER A 239 -25.06 -5.72 15.32
CA SER A 239 -23.97 -6.45 14.67
C SER A 239 -22.74 -6.67 15.54
N GLY A 240 -22.38 -5.75 16.42
CA GLY A 240 -21.07 -5.76 17.07
C GLY A 240 -19.90 -5.82 16.05
N HIS A 241 -20.14 -5.29 14.85
CA HIS A 241 -19.21 -5.38 13.73
C HIS A 241 -18.31 -4.15 13.66
N ASP A 242 -17.15 -4.23 14.29
CA ASP A 242 -16.14 -3.18 14.28
C ASP A 242 -15.25 -3.32 13.05
N ILE A 243 -14.96 -2.21 12.37
CA ILE A 243 -14.12 -2.18 11.17
C ILE A 243 -13.14 -1.00 11.26
N ILE A 244 -11.87 -1.27 11.05
CA ILE A 244 -10.83 -0.23 10.93
C ILE A 244 -10.21 -0.32 9.54
N ALA A 245 -10.37 0.75 8.75
CA ALA A 245 -9.86 0.83 7.39
C ALA A 245 -8.89 2.01 7.21
N GLU A 246 -7.96 1.89 6.28
CA GLU A 246 -6.98 2.92 5.91
C GLU A 246 -6.85 2.98 4.41
N ASN A 247 -7.25 4.11 3.80
CA ASN A 247 -7.07 4.35 2.36
C ASN A 247 -7.51 3.16 1.48
N GLY A 248 -8.71 2.64 1.73
CA GLY A 248 -9.29 1.56 0.93
C GLY A 248 -8.80 0.14 1.28
N ILE A 249 -8.18 -0.02 2.45
CA ILE A 249 -7.75 -1.33 2.94
C ILE A 249 -8.31 -1.53 4.34
N VAL A 250 -9.10 -2.59 4.54
CA VAL A 250 -9.51 -3.02 5.89
C VAL A 250 -8.29 -3.59 6.59
N LEU A 251 -7.90 -2.98 7.70
CA LEU A 251 -6.73 -3.37 8.50
C LEU A 251 -7.08 -4.35 9.62
N ALA A 252 -8.24 -4.14 10.25
CA ALA A 252 -8.77 -5.00 11.30
C ALA A 252 -10.30 -4.98 11.25
N GLU A 253 -10.88 -6.12 11.58
CA GLU A 253 -12.32 -6.35 11.54
C GLU A 253 -12.71 -7.36 12.62
N SER A 254 -13.77 -7.07 13.39
CA SER A 254 -14.30 -8.01 14.38
C SER A 254 -15.17 -9.08 13.72
N LYS A 255 -15.37 -10.18 14.44
CA LYS A 255 -16.45 -11.12 14.08
C LYS A 255 -17.80 -10.49 14.44
N LEU A 256 -18.85 -10.82 13.67
CA LEU A 256 -20.22 -10.44 14.02
C LEU A 256 -20.57 -10.93 15.43
N TYR A 257 -21.36 -10.11 16.14
CA TYR A 257 -21.87 -10.38 17.51
C TYR A 257 -20.78 -10.52 18.56
N SER A 258 -19.56 -10.03 18.29
CA SER A 258 -18.48 -10.02 19.27
C SER A 258 -18.52 -8.77 20.16
N THR A 259 -17.90 -8.89 21.34
CA THR A 259 -17.63 -7.78 22.26
C THR A 259 -16.12 -7.69 22.51
N GLY A 260 -15.64 -6.53 22.90
CA GLY A 260 -14.22 -6.28 23.18
C GLY A 260 -13.60 -5.25 22.27
N LEU A 261 -12.29 -5.38 22.00
CA LEU A 261 -11.50 -4.42 21.21
C LEU A 261 -11.05 -5.03 19.90
N THR A 262 -11.24 -4.28 18.83
CA THR A 262 -10.61 -4.48 17.52
C THR A 262 -9.49 -3.44 17.38
N VAL A 263 -8.23 -3.86 17.29
CA VAL A 263 -7.05 -2.98 17.43
C VAL A 263 -6.15 -3.11 16.21
N THR A 264 -5.63 -1.98 15.71
CA THR A 264 -4.57 -1.90 14.70
C THR A 264 -3.89 -0.54 14.73
N GLU A 265 -2.89 -0.31 13.90
CA GLU A 265 -2.22 0.97 13.74
C GLU A 265 -2.59 1.61 12.40
N ILE A 266 -3.04 2.89 12.43
CA ILE A 266 -3.29 3.73 11.25
C ILE A 266 -2.05 4.60 11.00
N ASP A 267 -1.59 4.65 9.75
CA ASP A 267 -0.43 5.43 9.33
C ASP A 267 -0.87 6.82 8.79
N VAL A 268 -0.98 7.80 9.67
CA VAL A 268 -1.42 9.16 9.30
C VAL A 268 -0.41 9.90 8.42
N GLN A 269 0.89 9.60 8.51
CA GLN A 269 1.90 10.19 7.61
C GLN A 269 1.76 9.67 6.18
N LYS A 270 1.45 8.38 6.01
CA LYS A 270 1.12 7.82 4.70
C LYS A 270 -0.08 8.53 4.08
N LEU A 271 -1.14 8.73 4.86
CA LEU A 271 -2.34 9.45 4.42
C LEU A 271 -2.04 10.90 4.02
N ALA A 272 -1.27 11.62 4.83
CA ALA A 272 -0.84 12.97 4.52
C ALA A 272 0.04 13.04 3.26
N SER A 273 0.92 12.04 3.03
CA SER A 273 1.72 11.94 1.82
C SER A 273 0.87 11.72 0.57
N GLU A 274 -0.12 10.84 0.64
CA GLU A 274 -1.04 10.60 -0.48
C GLU A 274 -1.87 11.84 -0.82
N ARG A 275 -2.38 12.55 0.17
CA ARG A 275 -3.11 13.81 -0.04
C ARG A 275 -2.28 14.87 -0.72
N ARG A 276 -0.99 15.03 -0.36
CA ARG A 276 -0.07 15.99 -1.02
C ARG A 276 0.18 15.67 -2.49
N ARG A 277 0.14 14.40 -2.86
CA ARG A 277 0.36 13.94 -4.24
C ARG A 277 -0.91 13.97 -5.08
N ASN A 278 -2.07 13.90 -4.46
CA ASN A 278 -3.36 13.89 -5.14
C ASN A 278 -3.87 15.32 -5.32
N THR A 279 -3.63 15.90 -6.49
CA THR A 279 -4.06 17.27 -6.82
C THR A 279 -5.58 17.44 -6.90
N SER A 280 -6.34 16.36 -6.97
CA SER A 280 -7.81 16.38 -6.92
C SER A 280 -8.34 16.43 -5.48
N PHE A 281 -7.50 16.18 -4.48
CA PHE A 281 -7.87 16.33 -3.07
C PHE A 281 -7.65 17.78 -2.62
N VAL A 282 -8.62 18.62 -2.90
CA VAL A 282 -8.55 20.07 -2.60
C VAL A 282 -9.10 20.29 -1.18
N GLY A 283 -8.18 20.36 -0.20
CA GLY A 283 -8.50 20.62 1.19
C GLY A 283 -8.61 22.10 1.52
N GLY A 284 -9.20 22.39 2.67
CA GLY A 284 -9.30 23.72 3.27
C GLY A 284 -10.38 23.79 4.34
N LEU A 285 -10.18 24.63 5.33
CA LEU A 285 -11.22 24.91 6.34
C LEU A 285 -12.45 25.51 5.67
N ARG A 286 -13.61 25.01 6.06
CA ARG A 286 -14.92 25.50 5.59
C ARG A 286 -15.63 26.25 6.72
N PRO A 287 -16.59 27.12 6.40
CA PRO A 287 -17.43 27.76 7.43
C PRO A 287 -18.03 26.72 8.38
N GLY A 288 -18.06 27.00 9.67
CA GLY A 288 -18.54 26.07 10.70
C GLY A 288 -17.54 24.99 11.12
N MET A 289 -16.26 25.11 10.76
CA MET A 289 -15.19 24.21 11.22
C MET A 289 -14.33 24.88 12.29
N ARG A 290 -14.18 24.18 13.41
CA ARG A 290 -13.36 24.61 14.55
C ARG A 290 -12.25 23.59 14.84
N ARG A 291 -10.99 24.06 14.89
CA ARG A 291 -9.85 23.24 15.32
C ARG A 291 -9.72 23.26 16.84
N ILE A 292 -9.59 22.09 17.42
CA ILE A 292 -9.46 21.88 18.85
C ILE A 292 -8.13 21.19 19.09
N PRO A 293 -7.14 21.90 19.63
CA PRO A 293 -5.83 21.30 19.88
C PRO A 293 -5.86 20.34 21.06
N PHE A 294 -5.09 19.27 20.97
CA PHE A 294 -4.80 18.37 22.10
C PHE A 294 -3.37 17.88 22.06
N ASP A 295 -2.81 17.60 23.23
CA ASP A 295 -1.47 17.06 23.36
C ASP A 295 -1.49 15.53 23.49
N MET A 296 -0.52 14.86 22.89
CA MET A 296 -0.32 13.41 23.01
C MET A 296 1.16 13.08 22.87
N ALA A 297 1.69 12.21 23.73
CA ALA A 297 3.10 11.83 23.70
C ALA A 297 3.45 11.02 22.45
N ILE A 298 4.47 11.46 21.73
CA ILE A 298 4.96 10.80 20.53
C ILE A 298 5.95 9.69 20.93
N LYS A 299 5.42 8.51 21.27
CA LYS A 299 6.20 7.32 21.60
C LYS A 299 6.20 6.33 20.43
N PRO A 300 7.24 5.49 20.26
CA PRO A 300 7.18 4.37 19.34
C PRO A 300 5.97 3.49 19.65
N ALA A 301 5.22 3.09 18.62
CA ALA A 301 4.17 2.08 18.76
C ALA A 301 4.75 0.73 18.36
N GLU A 302 4.44 -0.31 19.10
CA GLU A 302 4.65 -1.68 18.64
C GLU A 302 3.60 -1.96 17.57
N LEU A 303 4.06 -2.40 16.39
CA LEU A 303 3.17 -2.66 15.27
C LEU A 303 2.60 -4.07 15.39
N THR A 304 1.27 -4.18 15.38
CA THR A 304 0.54 -5.45 15.31
C THR A 304 0.03 -5.73 13.90
N ARG A 305 0.00 -4.70 13.05
CA ARG A 305 -0.39 -4.83 11.64
C ARG A 305 0.69 -5.59 10.85
N ILE A 306 0.25 -6.35 9.86
CA ILE A 306 1.17 -7.07 8.96
C ILE A 306 1.92 -6.08 8.08
N VAL A 307 3.25 -6.08 8.17
CA VAL A 307 4.15 -5.39 7.24
C VAL A 307 4.61 -6.40 6.18
N ARG A 308 4.16 -6.21 4.93
CA ARG A 308 4.41 -7.17 3.86
C ARG A 308 5.87 -7.16 3.42
N ARG A 309 6.53 -8.32 3.43
CA ARG A 309 7.88 -8.54 2.94
C ARG A 309 8.01 -8.28 1.44
N THR A 310 7.04 -8.76 0.66
CA THR A 310 6.98 -8.58 -0.80
C THR A 310 5.77 -7.72 -1.17
N PRO A 311 5.87 -6.37 -1.06
CA PRO A 311 4.71 -5.48 -1.15
C PRO A 311 4.06 -5.43 -2.55
N PHE A 312 4.77 -5.85 -3.59
CA PHE A 312 4.25 -5.94 -4.95
C PHE A 312 3.46 -7.23 -5.22
N VAL A 313 3.65 -8.27 -4.39
CA VAL A 313 2.99 -9.57 -4.54
C VAL A 313 1.78 -9.66 -3.61
N PRO A 314 0.58 -10.09 -4.07
CA PRO A 314 -0.59 -10.31 -3.22
C PRO A 314 -0.38 -11.40 -2.16
N ASN A 315 -1.29 -11.48 -1.19
CA ASN A 315 -1.18 -12.43 -0.07
C ASN A 315 -1.69 -13.83 -0.42
N THR A 316 -2.67 -13.94 -1.30
CA THR A 316 -3.27 -15.22 -1.68
C THR A 316 -2.79 -15.68 -3.05
N SER A 317 -2.74 -16.99 -3.29
CA SER A 317 -2.37 -17.54 -4.59
C SER A 317 -3.32 -17.08 -5.70
N ALA A 318 -4.63 -17.10 -5.45
CA ALA A 318 -5.64 -16.68 -6.42
C ALA A 318 -5.49 -15.20 -6.83
N GLU A 319 -5.24 -14.30 -5.88
CA GLU A 319 -4.97 -12.89 -6.18
C GLU A 319 -3.63 -12.71 -6.91
N THR A 320 -2.62 -13.55 -6.61
CA THR A 320 -1.33 -13.53 -7.28
C THR A 320 -1.47 -13.98 -8.72
N ASP A 321 -2.19 -15.08 -8.97
CA ASP A 321 -2.44 -15.59 -10.32
C ASP A 321 -3.20 -14.58 -11.17
N LYS A 322 -4.28 -14.00 -10.64
CA LYS A 322 -5.01 -12.94 -11.33
C LYS A 322 -4.12 -11.73 -11.63
N ARG A 323 -3.30 -11.30 -10.70
CA ARG A 323 -2.36 -10.18 -10.92
C ARG A 323 -1.33 -10.51 -11.98
N CYS A 324 -0.81 -11.73 -12.01
CA CYS A 324 0.13 -12.18 -13.05
C CYS A 324 -0.51 -12.15 -14.43
N GLU A 325 -1.75 -12.65 -14.56
CA GLU A 325 -2.55 -12.60 -15.77
C GLU A 325 -2.77 -11.15 -16.24
N ASP A 326 -3.26 -10.28 -15.33
CA ASP A 326 -3.54 -8.87 -15.63
C ASP A 326 -2.28 -8.13 -16.11
N ILE A 327 -1.13 -8.35 -15.46
CA ILE A 327 0.15 -7.73 -15.84
C ILE A 327 0.60 -8.19 -17.21
N LEU A 328 0.63 -9.50 -17.46
CA LEU A 328 1.03 -10.06 -18.74
C LEU A 328 0.14 -9.54 -19.87
N THR A 329 -1.16 -9.48 -19.64
CA THR A 329 -2.14 -8.92 -20.58
C THR A 329 -1.87 -7.44 -20.86
N MET A 330 -1.64 -6.61 -19.83
CA MET A 330 -1.30 -5.19 -20.00
C MET A 330 -0.01 -4.99 -20.79
N GLN A 331 1.04 -5.77 -20.48
CA GLN A 331 2.30 -5.73 -21.22
C GLN A 331 2.11 -6.08 -22.70
N ALA A 332 1.36 -7.17 -22.97
CA ALA A 332 1.09 -7.64 -24.33
C ALA A 332 0.28 -6.60 -25.14
N HIS A 333 -0.76 -5.99 -24.57
CA HIS A 333 -1.52 -4.93 -25.25
C HIS A 333 -0.68 -3.67 -25.52
N GLY A 334 0.20 -3.29 -24.59
CA GLY A 334 1.11 -2.17 -24.81
C GLY A 334 2.06 -2.41 -25.97
N LEU A 335 2.64 -3.61 -26.06
CA LEU A 335 3.51 -4.01 -27.15
C LEU A 335 2.74 -4.16 -28.46
N GLU A 336 1.56 -4.78 -28.46
CA GLU A 336 0.68 -4.92 -29.62
C GLU A 336 0.38 -3.57 -30.26
N LYS A 337 -0.01 -2.58 -29.46
CA LYS A 337 -0.25 -1.21 -29.95
C LYS A 337 1.00 -0.59 -30.57
N ARG A 338 2.18 -0.81 -29.98
CA ARG A 338 3.44 -0.28 -30.50
C ARG A 338 3.78 -0.91 -31.86
N VAL A 339 3.66 -2.23 -31.97
CA VAL A 339 3.90 -2.98 -33.23
C VAL A 339 2.96 -2.51 -34.35
N ARG A 340 1.68 -2.35 -34.06
CA ARG A 340 0.72 -1.81 -35.05
C ARG A 340 1.09 -0.41 -35.52
N HIS A 341 1.48 0.46 -34.59
CA HIS A 341 1.83 1.85 -34.91
C HIS A 341 3.06 1.96 -35.80
N THR A 342 4.11 1.18 -35.49
CA THR A 342 5.37 1.21 -36.22
C THR A 342 5.40 0.37 -37.48
N ASN A 343 4.38 -0.49 -37.70
CA ASN A 343 4.36 -1.53 -38.74
C ASN A 343 5.58 -2.47 -38.71
N ALA A 344 6.18 -2.65 -37.52
CA ALA A 344 7.33 -3.53 -37.36
C ALA A 344 7.03 -4.95 -37.83
N LYS A 345 7.89 -5.48 -38.69
CA LYS A 345 7.72 -6.83 -39.25
C LYS A 345 8.25 -7.90 -38.29
N THR A 346 9.22 -7.56 -37.46
CA THR A 346 9.89 -8.50 -36.57
C THR A 346 10.06 -7.87 -35.19
N LEU A 347 9.85 -8.65 -34.13
CA LEU A 347 10.32 -8.31 -32.78
C LEU A 347 11.67 -8.95 -32.56
N VAL A 348 12.69 -8.16 -32.29
CA VAL A 348 14.06 -8.63 -32.02
C VAL A 348 14.32 -8.56 -30.53
N ILE A 349 14.69 -9.69 -29.93
CA ILE A 349 14.91 -9.78 -28.48
C ILE A 349 16.16 -10.59 -28.15
N GLY A 350 16.98 -10.08 -27.24
CA GLY A 350 18.10 -10.81 -26.67
C GLY A 350 17.65 -11.84 -25.64
N ILE A 351 18.02 -13.10 -25.81
CA ILE A 351 17.66 -14.17 -24.89
C ILE A 351 18.91 -14.72 -24.21
N SER A 352 19.01 -14.51 -22.91
CA SER A 352 20.07 -15.07 -22.05
C SER A 352 19.72 -16.43 -21.44
N GLY A 353 18.43 -16.79 -21.39
CA GLY A 353 17.93 -17.93 -20.62
C GLY A 353 17.65 -17.59 -19.15
N GLY A 354 17.72 -16.31 -18.77
CA GLY A 354 17.31 -15.80 -17.44
C GLY A 354 15.84 -15.35 -17.41
N LEU A 355 15.34 -15.07 -16.20
CA LEU A 355 13.94 -14.73 -15.94
C LEU A 355 13.43 -13.52 -16.74
N ASP A 356 14.20 -12.44 -16.82
CA ASP A 356 13.75 -11.18 -17.42
C ASP A 356 13.58 -11.30 -18.93
N SER A 357 14.56 -11.92 -19.60
CA SER A 357 14.48 -12.19 -21.03
C SER A 357 13.38 -13.19 -21.36
N THR A 358 13.16 -14.17 -20.47
CA THR A 358 12.05 -15.12 -20.60
C THR A 358 10.70 -14.42 -20.49
N LEU A 359 10.46 -13.60 -19.46
CA LEU A 359 9.21 -12.84 -19.35
C LEU A 359 8.98 -11.95 -20.58
N ALA A 360 10.02 -11.24 -21.02
CA ALA A 360 9.90 -10.38 -22.20
C ALA A 360 9.57 -11.16 -23.46
N LEU A 361 10.12 -12.38 -23.63
CA LEU A 361 9.77 -13.27 -24.75
C LEU A 361 8.31 -13.75 -24.67
N LEU A 362 7.83 -14.12 -23.47
CA LEU A 362 6.43 -14.50 -23.27
C LEU A 362 5.49 -13.34 -23.62
N VAL A 363 5.82 -12.10 -23.22
CA VAL A 363 5.06 -10.90 -23.61
C VAL A 363 5.05 -10.73 -25.12
N CYS A 364 6.18 -10.96 -25.81
CA CYS A 364 6.24 -10.91 -27.27
C CYS A 364 5.30 -11.95 -27.92
N VAL A 365 5.29 -13.17 -27.41
CA VAL A 365 4.41 -14.24 -27.90
C VAL A 365 2.93 -13.87 -27.73
N GLU A 366 2.56 -13.38 -26.55
CA GLU A 366 1.17 -12.95 -26.30
C GLU A 366 0.79 -11.74 -27.17
N ALA A 367 1.68 -10.78 -27.38
CA ALA A 367 1.44 -9.66 -28.30
C ALA A 367 1.24 -10.13 -29.75
N MET A 368 2.00 -11.12 -30.22
CA MET A 368 1.83 -11.70 -31.56
C MET A 368 0.50 -12.42 -31.69
N LYS A 369 0.05 -13.15 -30.66
CA LYS A 369 -1.29 -13.74 -30.64
C LYS A 369 -2.39 -12.68 -30.78
N LEU A 370 -2.31 -11.56 -30.05
CA LEU A 370 -3.25 -10.43 -30.15
C LEU A 370 -3.27 -9.80 -31.56
N LEU A 371 -2.13 -9.81 -32.24
CA LEU A 371 -1.99 -9.31 -33.61
C LEU A 371 -2.49 -10.30 -34.67
N GLY A 372 -2.80 -11.55 -34.29
CA GLY A 372 -3.05 -12.63 -35.24
C GLY A 372 -1.86 -13.01 -36.10
N ARG A 373 -0.65 -12.83 -35.57
CA ARG A 373 0.63 -13.08 -36.24
C ARG A 373 1.35 -14.29 -35.63
N PRO A 374 2.13 -15.03 -36.42
CA PRO A 374 2.82 -16.21 -35.92
C PRO A 374 4.00 -15.82 -34.99
N ALA A 375 4.34 -16.69 -34.05
CA ALA A 375 5.50 -16.51 -33.18
C ALA A 375 6.83 -16.47 -33.95
N SER A 376 6.88 -17.01 -35.16
CA SER A 376 8.04 -16.91 -36.07
C SER A 376 8.37 -15.47 -36.51
N ASP A 377 7.50 -14.51 -36.29
CA ASP A 377 7.79 -13.08 -36.46
C ASP A 377 8.63 -12.51 -35.30
N ILE A 378 8.92 -13.31 -34.29
CA ILE A 378 9.87 -12.98 -33.22
C ILE A 378 11.23 -13.58 -33.57
N LEU A 379 12.27 -12.73 -33.60
CA LEU A 379 13.65 -13.13 -33.73
C LEU A 379 14.33 -13.06 -32.34
N ALA A 380 14.43 -14.20 -31.70
CA ALA A 380 15.19 -14.36 -30.49
C ALA A 380 16.68 -14.51 -30.83
N VAL A 381 17.56 -13.78 -30.14
CA VAL A 381 18.99 -13.80 -30.39
C VAL A 381 19.73 -14.17 -29.12
N THR A 382 20.42 -15.29 -29.12
CA THR A 382 21.36 -15.62 -28.05
C THR A 382 22.79 -15.29 -28.50
N MET A 383 23.53 -14.61 -27.63
CA MET A 383 24.86 -14.08 -27.95
C MET A 383 25.89 -14.55 -26.92
N PRO A 384 26.33 -15.82 -27.05
CA PRO A 384 27.35 -16.36 -26.14
C PRO A 384 28.61 -15.50 -26.15
N CYS A 385 29.22 -15.36 -24.97
CA CYS A 385 30.50 -14.73 -24.73
C CYS A 385 31.20 -15.45 -23.56
N PHE A 386 32.14 -14.83 -22.92
CA PHE A 386 33.02 -15.44 -21.91
C PHE A 386 32.30 -16.02 -20.68
N GLY A 387 31.14 -15.47 -20.29
CA GLY A 387 30.38 -15.87 -19.08
C GLY A 387 29.18 -16.75 -19.33
N THR A 388 28.86 -17.12 -20.57
CA THR A 388 27.65 -17.88 -20.89
C THR A 388 27.78 -19.34 -20.50
N THR A 389 26.88 -19.86 -19.63
CA THR A 389 26.90 -21.25 -19.21
C THR A 389 26.17 -22.17 -20.20
N LYS A 390 26.49 -23.49 -20.17
CA LYS A 390 25.79 -24.48 -21.01
C LYS A 390 24.30 -24.59 -20.66
N ARG A 391 23.94 -24.45 -19.38
CA ARG A 391 22.55 -24.56 -18.91
C ARG A 391 21.67 -23.41 -19.42
N THR A 392 22.12 -22.19 -19.28
CA THR A 392 21.36 -21.00 -19.71
C THR A 392 21.20 -20.96 -21.22
N ARG A 393 22.26 -21.32 -21.97
CA ARG A 393 22.17 -21.47 -23.41
C ARG A 393 21.16 -22.54 -23.83
N SER A 394 21.19 -23.72 -23.23
CA SER A 394 20.25 -24.81 -23.53
C SER A 394 18.81 -24.42 -23.20
N ASN A 395 18.56 -23.73 -22.07
CA ASN A 395 17.25 -23.21 -21.71
C ASN A 395 16.73 -22.19 -22.76
N ALA A 396 17.57 -21.27 -23.21
CA ALA A 396 17.18 -20.28 -24.21
C ALA A 396 16.82 -20.94 -25.56
N GLU A 397 17.65 -21.88 -26.03
CA GLU A 397 17.42 -22.60 -27.28
C GLU A 397 16.11 -23.41 -27.23
N ARG A 398 15.91 -24.22 -26.18
CA ARG A 398 14.70 -25.05 -26.01
C ARG A 398 13.43 -24.22 -25.82
N LEU A 399 13.51 -23.09 -25.06
CA LEU A 399 12.39 -22.18 -24.90
C LEU A 399 11.92 -21.61 -26.24
N CYS A 400 12.85 -21.16 -27.07
CA CYS A 400 12.53 -20.60 -28.40
C CYS A 400 11.92 -21.64 -29.34
N GLU A 401 12.42 -22.87 -29.33
CA GLU A 401 11.88 -23.98 -30.10
C GLU A 401 10.41 -24.27 -29.71
N LEU A 402 10.15 -24.45 -28.40
CA LEU A 402 8.82 -24.76 -27.88
C LEU A 402 7.80 -23.63 -28.08
N LEU A 403 8.25 -22.36 -28.06
CA LEU A 403 7.39 -21.22 -28.35
C LEU A 403 7.22 -20.95 -29.85
N GLY A 404 7.95 -21.65 -30.74
CA GLY A 404 7.87 -21.50 -32.18
C GLY A 404 8.47 -20.19 -32.72
N THR A 405 9.40 -19.58 -31.97
CA THR A 405 10.10 -18.36 -32.39
C THR A 405 11.32 -18.66 -33.26
N ARG A 406 11.75 -17.73 -34.10
CA ARG A 406 13.04 -17.86 -34.79
C ARG A 406 14.17 -17.64 -33.80
N LEU A 407 15.16 -18.53 -33.79
CA LEU A 407 16.35 -18.37 -32.98
C LEU A 407 17.59 -18.11 -33.84
N ARG A 408 18.41 -17.16 -33.43
CA ARG A 408 19.74 -16.92 -34.01
C ARG A 408 20.80 -16.94 -32.93
N VAL A 409 21.81 -17.76 -33.14
CA VAL A 409 22.98 -17.86 -32.25
C VAL A 409 24.13 -17.07 -32.87
N ILE A 410 24.68 -16.07 -32.18
CA ILE A 410 25.77 -15.22 -32.64
C ILE A 410 26.86 -15.20 -31.58
N ASP A 411 27.96 -15.88 -31.80
CA ASP A 411 29.12 -15.78 -30.92
C ASP A 411 29.77 -14.39 -31.10
N ILE A 412 29.90 -13.67 -29.99
CA ILE A 412 30.42 -12.30 -29.98
C ILE A 412 31.84 -12.18 -29.43
N ALA A 413 32.47 -13.30 -29.04
CA ALA A 413 33.74 -13.29 -28.34
C ALA A 413 34.85 -12.61 -29.19
N ASP A 414 34.94 -12.91 -30.48
CA ASP A 414 35.97 -12.33 -31.35
C ASP A 414 35.75 -10.81 -31.57
N SER A 415 34.49 -10.38 -31.70
CA SER A 415 34.15 -8.95 -31.82
C SER A 415 34.53 -8.17 -30.57
N VAL A 416 34.22 -8.75 -29.38
CA VAL A 416 34.58 -8.14 -28.10
C VAL A 416 36.10 -8.09 -27.90
N LYS A 417 36.84 -9.16 -28.26
CA LYS A 417 38.30 -9.16 -28.20
C LYS A 417 38.92 -8.10 -29.12
N GLN A 418 38.40 -7.97 -30.34
CA GLN A 418 38.86 -6.92 -31.25
C GLN A 418 38.60 -5.53 -30.64
N HIS A 419 37.42 -5.32 -30.05
CA HIS A 419 37.11 -4.07 -29.37
C HIS A 419 38.07 -3.78 -28.21
N PHE A 420 38.38 -4.77 -27.36
CA PHE A 420 39.36 -4.61 -26.28
C PHE A 420 40.73 -4.22 -26.79
N LYS A 421 41.19 -4.87 -27.87
CA LYS A 421 42.45 -4.51 -28.53
C LYS A 421 42.43 -3.08 -29.03
N ASP A 422 41.35 -2.63 -29.68
CA ASP A 422 41.23 -1.30 -30.25
C ASP A 422 41.27 -0.19 -29.18
N ILE A 423 40.72 -0.44 -27.98
CA ILE A 423 40.75 0.51 -26.87
C ILE A 423 41.95 0.30 -25.92
N GLY A 424 42.81 -0.68 -26.14
CA GLY A 424 43.96 -0.99 -25.30
C GLY A 424 43.59 -1.60 -23.95
N HIS A 425 42.46 -2.30 -23.85
CA HIS A 425 42.04 -2.99 -22.62
C HIS A 425 42.66 -4.38 -22.53
N ASP A 426 43.19 -4.74 -21.36
CA ASP A 426 43.71 -6.07 -21.07
C ASP A 426 42.56 -7.06 -20.77
N GLU A 427 42.42 -8.11 -21.58
CA GLU A 427 41.38 -9.14 -21.43
C GLU A 427 41.41 -9.85 -20.07
N SER A 428 42.57 -9.89 -19.40
CA SER A 428 42.71 -10.48 -18.06
C SER A 428 42.11 -9.58 -16.94
N ASN A 429 41.85 -8.31 -17.23
CA ASN A 429 41.29 -7.35 -16.30
C ASN A 429 39.74 -7.36 -16.38
N HIS A 430 39.10 -8.16 -15.55
CA HIS A 430 37.64 -8.35 -15.48
C HIS A 430 36.92 -7.20 -14.76
N ASN A 431 37.23 -5.97 -15.10
CA ASN A 431 36.62 -4.77 -14.54
C ASN A 431 35.35 -4.34 -15.32
N VAL A 432 34.81 -3.18 -14.96
CA VAL A 432 33.57 -2.61 -15.56
C VAL A 432 33.70 -2.41 -17.08
N VAL A 433 34.93 -2.23 -17.65
CA VAL A 433 35.15 -2.12 -19.09
C VAL A 433 34.91 -3.46 -19.78
N TYR A 434 35.39 -4.54 -19.15
CA TYR A 434 35.20 -5.91 -19.62
C TYR A 434 33.71 -6.29 -19.69
N GLU A 435 32.93 -5.99 -18.63
CA GLU A 435 31.50 -6.26 -18.59
C GLU A 435 30.73 -5.39 -19.59
N ASN A 436 30.95 -4.08 -19.55
CA ASN A 436 30.24 -3.13 -20.40
C ASN A 436 30.53 -3.30 -21.90
N GLY A 437 31.72 -3.74 -22.25
CA GLY A 437 32.10 -4.03 -23.65
C GLY A 437 31.19 -5.12 -24.24
N GLN A 438 31.00 -6.22 -23.49
CA GLN A 438 30.13 -7.32 -23.90
C GLN A 438 28.66 -6.88 -24.03
N ALA A 439 28.13 -6.15 -23.02
CA ALA A 439 26.75 -5.70 -23.00
C ALA A 439 26.44 -4.75 -24.19
N ARG A 440 27.35 -3.83 -24.51
CA ARG A 440 27.18 -2.92 -25.66
C ARG A 440 27.27 -3.64 -26.99
N GLU A 441 28.16 -4.62 -27.14
CA GLU A 441 28.24 -5.44 -28.36
C GLU A 441 26.93 -6.19 -28.63
N ARG A 442 26.31 -6.78 -27.58
CA ARG A 442 24.98 -7.42 -27.68
C ARG A 442 23.93 -6.42 -28.17
N THR A 443 23.89 -5.24 -27.60
CA THR A 443 22.89 -4.22 -27.96
C THR A 443 23.10 -3.72 -29.39
N LYS A 444 24.34 -3.49 -29.82
CA LYS A 444 24.68 -3.11 -31.20
C LYS A 444 24.12 -4.12 -32.20
N ILE A 445 24.39 -5.41 -31.99
CA ILE A 445 23.89 -6.49 -32.84
C ILE A 445 22.36 -6.53 -32.90
N LEU A 446 21.67 -6.40 -31.75
CA LEU A 446 20.22 -6.39 -31.74
C LEU A 446 19.62 -5.23 -32.53
N MET A 447 20.22 -4.03 -32.42
CA MET A 447 19.79 -2.83 -33.14
C MET A 447 19.98 -2.99 -34.66
N ASP A 448 21.11 -3.53 -35.08
CA ASP A 448 21.41 -3.76 -36.49
C ASP A 448 20.51 -4.84 -37.09
N LEU A 449 20.24 -5.92 -36.36
CA LEU A 449 19.28 -6.96 -36.75
C LEU A 449 17.87 -6.40 -36.88
N ALA A 450 17.44 -5.54 -35.96
CA ALA A 450 16.13 -4.90 -36.04
C ALA A 450 16.00 -4.04 -37.30
N ASN A 451 17.06 -3.30 -37.68
CA ASN A 451 17.08 -2.55 -38.92
C ASN A 451 17.01 -3.47 -40.16
N ALA A 452 17.78 -4.56 -40.17
CA ALA A 452 17.79 -5.52 -41.28
C ALA A 452 16.43 -6.25 -41.46
N GLU A 453 15.74 -6.53 -40.39
CA GLU A 453 14.47 -7.26 -40.36
C GLU A 453 13.23 -6.33 -40.40
N ASN A 454 13.39 -5.01 -40.58
CA ASN A 454 12.29 -4.03 -40.43
C ASN A 454 11.53 -4.21 -39.10
N GLY A 455 12.26 -4.45 -38.04
CA GLY A 455 11.75 -4.81 -36.73
C GLY A 455 12.01 -3.75 -35.67
N MET A 456 11.78 -4.15 -34.43
CA MET A 456 12.08 -3.34 -33.25
C MET A 456 12.70 -4.18 -32.16
N VAL A 457 13.65 -3.58 -31.41
CA VAL A 457 14.29 -4.22 -30.27
C VAL A 457 13.43 -4.11 -29.04
N ILE A 458 13.18 -5.26 -28.39
CA ILE A 458 12.42 -5.37 -27.13
C ILE A 458 13.37 -5.43 -25.95
N GLY A 459 13.17 -4.51 -25.00
CA GLY A 459 13.96 -4.44 -23.77
C GLY A 459 13.46 -5.40 -22.71
N THR A 460 14.40 -6.00 -22.00
CA THR A 460 14.15 -7.04 -20.99
C THR A 460 14.34 -6.55 -19.55
N GLY A 461 15.00 -5.39 -19.34
CA GLY A 461 15.29 -4.85 -18.01
C GLY A 461 14.06 -4.58 -17.18
N ASP A 462 14.08 -4.97 -15.91
CA ASP A 462 12.98 -4.84 -14.97
C ASP A 462 13.05 -3.58 -14.09
N LEU A 463 12.01 -3.34 -13.29
CA LEU A 463 11.89 -2.16 -12.43
C LEU A 463 13.00 -2.11 -11.35
N SER A 464 13.39 -3.26 -10.78
CA SER A 464 14.37 -3.33 -9.69
C SER A 464 15.79 -3.03 -10.19
N GLU A 465 16.13 -3.55 -11.37
CA GLU A 465 17.38 -3.21 -12.08
C GLU A 465 17.44 -1.72 -12.41
N LEU A 466 16.34 -1.16 -12.91
CA LEU A 466 16.25 0.28 -13.18
C LEU A 466 16.37 1.13 -11.92
N ALA A 467 15.84 0.68 -10.78
CA ALA A 467 15.96 1.39 -9.51
C ALA A 467 17.42 1.48 -9.04
N LEU A 468 18.15 0.37 -9.15
CA LEU A 468 19.56 0.27 -8.75
C LEU A 468 20.52 0.78 -9.83
N GLY A 469 20.03 1.03 -11.06
CA GLY A 469 20.86 1.27 -12.24
C GLY A 469 21.79 0.10 -12.53
N TRP A 470 21.34 -1.13 -12.27
CA TRP A 470 22.07 -2.36 -12.54
C TRP A 470 21.87 -2.78 -13.99
N ALA A 471 22.40 -1.99 -14.87
CA ALA A 471 22.42 -2.18 -16.31
C ALA A 471 23.55 -1.35 -16.92
N THR A 472 24.10 -1.79 -18.03
CA THR A 472 25.12 -1.03 -18.78
C THR A 472 24.48 0.12 -19.53
N TYR A 473 24.92 1.36 -19.24
CA TYR A 473 24.48 2.53 -19.99
C TYR A 473 24.78 2.39 -21.46
N ASN A 474 23.80 2.66 -22.32
CA ASN A 474 23.86 2.46 -23.76
C ASN A 474 24.22 1.01 -24.14
N GLY A 475 23.84 0.07 -23.31
CA GLY A 475 23.92 -1.37 -23.53
C GLY A 475 22.55 -2.00 -23.30
N ASP A 476 22.49 -2.97 -22.41
CA ASP A 476 21.26 -3.72 -22.09
C ASP A 476 20.12 -2.87 -21.51
N HIS A 477 20.39 -1.65 -21.01
CA HIS A 477 19.33 -0.73 -20.59
C HIS A 477 18.59 -0.07 -21.77
N MET A 478 19.12 -0.14 -23.00
CA MET A 478 18.54 0.49 -24.18
C MET A 478 17.76 -0.49 -25.05
N SER A 479 16.60 -0.04 -25.49
CA SER A 479 15.73 -0.77 -26.43
C SER A 479 14.80 0.22 -27.14
N MET A 480 13.99 -0.28 -28.06
CA MET A 480 12.94 0.53 -28.70
C MET A 480 11.64 0.49 -27.92
N TYR A 481 11.44 -0.55 -27.08
CA TYR A 481 10.31 -0.66 -26.16
C TYR A 481 10.66 -1.61 -25.00
N GLY A 482 10.52 -1.14 -23.75
CA GLY A 482 10.86 -1.90 -22.53
C GLY A 482 9.63 -2.54 -21.91
N VAL A 483 9.37 -3.82 -22.18
CA VAL A 483 8.14 -4.49 -21.73
C VAL A 483 8.12 -4.74 -20.22
N ASN A 484 9.26 -4.96 -19.58
CA ASN A 484 9.36 -5.26 -18.14
C ASN A 484 9.64 -4.03 -17.27
N ALA A 485 9.78 -2.85 -17.84
CA ALA A 485 10.27 -1.63 -17.13
C ALA A 485 9.48 -1.21 -15.88
N SER A 486 8.27 -1.75 -15.68
CA SER A 486 7.42 -1.48 -14.52
C SER A 486 7.11 -2.74 -13.69
N VAL A 487 7.78 -3.85 -13.95
CA VAL A 487 7.62 -5.12 -13.21
C VAL A 487 8.83 -5.32 -12.29
N PRO A 488 8.65 -5.36 -10.95
CA PRO A 488 9.76 -5.60 -10.03
C PRO A 488 10.25 -7.06 -10.09
N LYS A 489 11.54 -7.29 -9.78
CA LYS A 489 12.18 -8.61 -9.85
C LYS A 489 11.44 -9.70 -9.07
N THR A 490 10.93 -9.36 -7.88
CA THR A 490 10.14 -10.29 -7.08
C THR A 490 8.88 -10.77 -7.81
N LEU A 491 8.26 -9.90 -8.61
CA LEU A 491 7.04 -10.22 -9.34
C LEU A 491 7.34 -10.94 -10.67
N VAL A 492 8.47 -10.66 -11.33
CA VAL A 492 8.91 -11.37 -12.56
C VAL A 492 8.91 -12.90 -12.33
N ARG A 493 9.46 -13.36 -11.20
CA ARG A 493 9.46 -14.79 -10.84
C ARG A 493 8.05 -15.37 -10.74
N HIS A 494 7.12 -14.65 -10.13
CA HIS A 494 5.73 -15.10 -10.00
C HIS A 494 5.02 -15.18 -11.35
N ILE A 495 5.27 -14.25 -12.26
CA ILE A 495 4.64 -14.24 -13.60
C ILE A 495 5.16 -15.43 -14.43
N VAL A 496 6.45 -15.71 -14.43
CA VAL A 496 7.02 -16.88 -15.14
C VAL A 496 6.46 -18.19 -14.57
N LYS A 497 6.39 -18.31 -13.25
CA LYS A 497 5.80 -19.47 -12.58
C LYS A 497 4.31 -19.64 -12.91
N TYR A 498 3.54 -18.55 -12.89
CA TYR A 498 2.14 -18.53 -13.28
C TYR A 498 1.96 -19.04 -14.71
N TYR A 499 2.73 -18.47 -15.67
CA TYR A 499 2.68 -18.88 -17.06
C TYR A 499 2.99 -20.37 -17.23
N ALA A 500 4.02 -20.89 -16.55
CA ALA A 500 4.34 -22.32 -16.53
C ALA A 500 3.18 -23.18 -16.02
N GLY A 501 2.38 -22.68 -15.08
CA GLY A 501 1.18 -23.35 -14.56
C GLY A 501 0.00 -23.38 -15.52
N THR A 502 -0.09 -22.42 -16.44
CA THR A 502 -1.21 -22.26 -17.38
C THR A 502 -1.00 -22.97 -18.73
N VAL A 503 0.26 -23.25 -19.11
CA VAL A 503 0.56 -23.91 -20.38
C VAL A 503 0.22 -25.40 -20.33
N GLY A 504 -0.42 -25.91 -21.41
CA GLY A 504 -0.74 -27.32 -21.56
C GLY A 504 0.44 -28.19 -21.95
N ASP A 505 1.51 -27.61 -22.51
CA ASP A 505 2.72 -28.29 -22.95
C ASP A 505 3.63 -28.60 -21.77
N ALA A 506 3.91 -29.90 -21.54
CA ALA A 506 4.73 -30.37 -20.42
C ALA A 506 6.20 -29.98 -20.57
N ASP A 507 6.74 -30.01 -21.79
CA ASP A 507 8.12 -29.66 -22.09
C ASP A 507 8.36 -28.16 -21.87
N LEU A 508 7.43 -27.32 -22.31
CA LEU A 508 7.50 -25.87 -22.08
C LEU A 508 7.43 -25.56 -20.59
N ARG A 509 6.56 -26.25 -19.84
CA ARG A 509 6.48 -26.11 -18.38
C ARG A 509 7.80 -26.45 -17.71
N GLU A 510 8.44 -27.58 -18.10
CA GLU A 510 9.73 -28.02 -17.55
C GLU A 510 10.83 -26.98 -17.77
N VAL A 511 10.94 -26.45 -18.98
CA VAL A 511 11.94 -25.40 -19.30
C VAL A 511 11.71 -24.13 -18.50
N LEU A 512 10.45 -23.66 -18.41
CA LEU A 512 10.10 -22.46 -17.62
C LEU A 512 10.43 -22.65 -16.14
N MET A 513 10.18 -23.84 -15.58
CA MET A 513 10.54 -24.14 -14.20
C MET A 513 12.06 -24.26 -14.00
N SER A 514 12.80 -24.81 -14.97
CA SER A 514 14.28 -24.81 -14.95
C SER A 514 14.84 -23.38 -14.92
N ILE A 515 14.25 -22.46 -15.69
CA ILE A 515 14.62 -21.04 -15.67
C ILE A 515 14.26 -20.39 -14.34
N TYR A 516 13.07 -20.67 -13.82
CA TYR A 516 12.63 -20.17 -12.51
C TYR A 516 13.59 -20.55 -11.37
N ASP A 517 14.17 -21.77 -11.41
CA ASP A 517 15.09 -22.28 -10.40
C ASP A 517 16.57 -21.87 -10.65
N THR A 518 16.86 -21.12 -11.72
CA THR A 518 18.21 -20.64 -12.02
C THR A 518 18.51 -19.35 -11.23
N PRO A 519 19.66 -19.26 -10.54
CA PRO A 519 20.08 -18.03 -9.86
C PRO A 519 20.22 -16.84 -10.83
N VAL A 520 19.89 -15.64 -10.33
CA VAL A 520 20.03 -14.41 -11.13
C VAL A 520 21.50 -14.03 -11.26
N SER A 521 22.01 -13.95 -12.50
CA SER A 521 23.40 -13.60 -12.82
C SER A 521 23.46 -12.78 -14.10
N PRO A 522 24.36 -11.79 -14.20
CA PRO A 522 24.59 -11.04 -15.44
C PRO A 522 25.36 -11.83 -16.50
N GLU A 523 25.97 -12.99 -16.15
CA GLU A 523 26.75 -13.87 -17.03
C GLU A 523 27.80 -13.12 -17.90
N LEU A 524 28.46 -12.13 -17.31
CA LEU A 524 29.49 -11.32 -17.98
C LEU A 524 30.91 -11.73 -17.61
N LEU A 525 31.09 -12.37 -16.44
CA LEU A 525 32.38 -12.94 -16.02
C LEU A 525 32.50 -14.40 -16.44
N PRO A 526 33.70 -14.91 -16.71
CA PRO A 526 33.93 -16.32 -17.01
C PRO A 526 33.35 -17.21 -15.89
N ALA A 527 32.81 -18.37 -16.28
CA ALA A 527 32.36 -19.38 -15.32
C ALA A 527 33.52 -19.84 -14.41
N ASP A 528 33.21 -20.34 -13.24
CA ASP A 528 34.21 -20.91 -12.32
C ASP A 528 34.85 -22.20 -12.90
N GLU A 529 35.81 -22.78 -12.15
CA GLU A 529 36.52 -24.00 -12.56
C GLU A 529 35.59 -25.20 -12.78
N ASN A 530 34.38 -25.20 -12.18
CA ASN A 530 33.37 -26.23 -12.32
C ASN A 530 32.39 -25.98 -13.47
N GLY A 531 32.45 -24.81 -14.11
CA GLY A 531 31.52 -24.36 -15.14
C GLY A 531 30.21 -23.76 -14.60
N ASP A 532 30.18 -23.44 -13.30
CA ASP A 532 29.07 -22.79 -12.64
C ASP A 532 29.16 -21.27 -12.70
N ILE A 533 28.05 -20.58 -12.36
CA ILE A 533 27.94 -19.12 -12.36
C ILE A 533 28.91 -18.53 -11.32
N ALA A 534 29.94 -17.82 -11.80
CA ALA A 534 30.95 -17.20 -10.95
C ALA A 534 30.48 -15.93 -10.21
N GLN A 535 29.39 -15.31 -10.66
CA GLN A 535 28.91 -14.05 -10.12
C GLN A 535 27.40 -14.07 -9.89
N ILE A 536 26.97 -14.06 -8.63
CA ILE A 536 25.55 -13.90 -8.26
C ILE A 536 25.28 -12.39 -8.08
N THR A 537 24.29 -11.88 -8.78
CA THR A 537 23.94 -10.44 -8.73
C THR A 537 23.62 -9.98 -7.30
N GLU A 538 22.89 -10.78 -6.53
CA GLU A 538 22.49 -10.43 -5.17
C GLU A 538 23.65 -10.31 -4.18
N ASP A 539 24.78 -10.97 -4.43
CA ASP A 539 25.99 -10.81 -3.60
C ASP A 539 26.63 -9.42 -3.75
N LEU A 540 26.46 -8.81 -4.92
CA LEU A 540 27.07 -7.50 -5.25
C LEU A 540 26.15 -6.32 -4.92
N VAL A 541 24.88 -6.45 -5.24
CA VAL A 541 23.92 -5.34 -5.08
C VAL A 541 22.99 -5.54 -3.90
N GLY A 542 22.86 -6.75 -3.37
CA GLY A 542 21.97 -7.14 -2.30
C GLY A 542 20.70 -7.86 -2.78
N PRO A 543 19.98 -8.51 -1.86
CA PRO A 543 18.75 -9.23 -2.16
C PRO A 543 17.69 -8.32 -2.79
N TYR A 544 17.16 -8.73 -3.93
CA TYR A 544 16.13 -7.95 -4.63
C TYR A 544 14.86 -7.78 -3.81
N GLU A 545 14.52 -8.71 -2.92
CA GLU A 545 13.37 -8.54 -2.03
C GLU A 545 13.50 -7.36 -1.08
N LEU A 546 14.72 -7.05 -0.59
CA LEU A 546 14.99 -5.85 0.21
C LEU A 546 14.88 -4.59 -0.66
N HIS A 547 15.45 -4.61 -1.87
CA HIS A 547 15.39 -3.46 -2.77
C HIS A 547 13.98 -3.14 -3.24
N ASP A 548 13.17 -4.15 -3.56
CA ASP A 548 11.77 -3.99 -3.92
C ASP A 548 10.96 -3.44 -2.73
N PHE A 549 11.27 -3.89 -1.50
CA PHE A 549 10.67 -3.35 -0.30
C PHE A 549 11.05 -1.87 -0.09
N PHE A 550 12.32 -1.50 -0.27
CA PHE A 550 12.80 -0.12 -0.15
C PHE A 550 12.20 0.77 -1.24
N LEU A 551 12.15 0.28 -2.47
CA LEU A 551 11.53 0.96 -3.60
C LEU A 551 10.05 1.25 -3.34
N TYR A 552 9.30 0.25 -2.87
CA TYR A 552 7.89 0.42 -2.58
C TYR A 552 7.64 1.43 -1.47
N ASN A 553 8.33 1.29 -0.34
CA ASN A 553 8.11 2.15 0.81
C ASN A 553 8.73 3.56 0.62
N GLY A 554 9.94 3.64 0.08
CA GLY A 554 10.65 4.92 -0.11
C GLY A 554 10.14 5.74 -1.29
N ILE A 555 9.73 5.10 -2.39
CA ILE A 555 9.34 5.82 -3.61
C ILE A 555 7.83 5.90 -3.78
N ARG A 556 7.09 4.78 -3.59
CA ARG A 556 5.62 4.82 -3.71
C ARG A 556 4.97 5.62 -2.58
N TRP A 557 5.43 5.43 -1.34
CA TRP A 557 4.85 6.08 -0.17
C TRP A 557 5.63 7.31 0.29
N CYS A 558 6.82 7.57 -0.29
CA CYS A 558 7.70 8.67 0.08
C CYS A 558 8.08 8.64 1.58
N PHE A 559 8.24 7.45 2.16
CA PHE A 559 8.66 7.33 3.55
C PHE A 559 10.13 7.74 3.71
N PRO A 560 10.48 8.41 4.81
CA PRO A 560 11.86 8.71 5.14
C PRO A 560 12.66 7.41 5.39
N PRO A 561 13.98 7.41 5.19
CA PRO A 561 14.85 6.25 5.39
C PRO A 561 14.67 5.54 6.74
N SER A 562 14.51 6.28 7.82
CA SER A 562 14.29 5.75 9.17
C SER A 562 13.01 4.92 9.28
N LYS A 563 11.92 5.39 8.65
CA LYS A 563 10.65 4.65 8.61
C LYS A 563 10.75 3.41 7.72
N VAL A 564 11.39 3.53 6.54
CA VAL A 564 11.64 2.39 5.64
C VAL A 564 12.45 1.32 6.36
N PHE A 565 13.49 1.72 7.07
CA PHE A 565 14.34 0.82 7.85
C PHE A 565 13.54 0.08 8.94
N ARG A 566 12.81 0.82 9.77
CA ARG A 566 11.98 0.23 10.83
C ARG A 566 10.95 -0.78 10.27
N LEU A 567 10.28 -0.43 9.17
CA LEU A 567 9.34 -1.36 8.53
C LEU A 567 10.04 -2.60 7.98
N ALA A 568 11.28 -2.46 7.47
CA ALA A 568 12.07 -3.59 7.03
C ALA A 568 12.46 -4.51 8.20
N GLU A 569 12.82 -3.96 9.37
CA GLU A 569 13.06 -4.78 10.58
C GLU A 569 11.84 -5.64 10.93
N TYR A 570 10.61 -5.09 10.85
CA TYR A 570 9.38 -5.88 11.06
C TYR A 570 9.11 -6.90 9.95
N ALA A 571 9.30 -6.51 8.70
CA ALA A 571 8.97 -7.37 7.56
C ALA A 571 9.94 -8.55 7.40
N PHE A 572 11.19 -8.37 7.77
CA PHE A 572 12.26 -9.34 7.56
C PHE A 572 12.80 -9.92 8.87
N ASP A 573 12.06 -9.78 9.96
CA ASP A 573 12.41 -10.40 11.25
C ASP A 573 12.71 -11.90 11.08
N GLY A 574 13.82 -12.35 11.67
CA GLY A 574 14.32 -13.72 11.55
C GLY A 574 14.95 -14.09 10.19
N SER A 575 14.97 -13.17 9.19
CA SER A 575 15.55 -13.41 7.86
C SER A 575 16.83 -12.63 7.63
N TYR A 576 16.85 -11.36 8.01
CA TYR A 576 18.02 -10.49 7.91
C TYR A 576 18.24 -9.77 9.23
N ASP A 577 19.49 -9.65 9.63
CA ASP A 577 19.86 -8.83 10.78
C ASP A 577 19.83 -7.34 10.46
N ARG A 578 19.85 -6.53 11.50
CA ARG A 578 19.81 -5.07 11.43
C ARG A 578 20.93 -4.50 10.56
N GLU A 579 22.14 -5.03 10.66
CA GLU A 579 23.32 -4.55 9.94
C GLU A 579 23.19 -4.81 8.44
N THR A 580 22.70 -5.98 8.07
CA THR A 580 22.41 -6.36 6.69
C THR A 580 21.35 -5.44 6.07
N ILE A 581 20.24 -5.18 6.77
CA ILE A 581 19.20 -4.27 6.29
C ILE A 581 19.77 -2.85 6.10
N LEU A 582 20.54 -2.33 7.05
CA LEU A 582 21.18 -1.00 6.95
C LEU A 582 22.19 -0.92 5.80
N LYS A 583 23.03 -1.97 5.63
CA LYS A 583 24.00 -2.04 4.51
C LYS A 583 23.29 -1.87 3.17
N TRP A 584 22.21 -2.61 2.96
CA TRP A 584 21.51 -2.60 1.68
C TRP A 584 20.61 -1.38 1.50
N LEU A 585 20.03 -0.82 2.56
CA LEU A 585 19.32 0.45 2.50
C LEU A 585 20.26 1.61 2.09
N ARG A 586 21.47 1.65 2.67
CA ARG A 586 22.51 2.61 2.27
C ARG A 586 22.91 2.44 0.80
N THR A 587 23.09 1.19 0.38
CA THR A 587 23.40 0.86 -1.01
C THR A 587 22.27 1.27 -1.96
N PHE A 588 21.00 1.00 -1.57
CA PHE A 588 19.83 1.42 -2.33
C PHE A 588 19.81 2.93 -2.59
N TYR A 589 19.86 3.76 -1.55
CA TYR A 589 19.81 5.22 -1.74
C TYR A 589 21.01 5.75 -2.51
N ARG A 590 22.24 5.28 -2.21
CA ARG A 590 23.43 5.66 -2.95
C ARG A 590 23.28 5.38 -4.46
N ARG A 591 22.84 4.17 -4.82
CA ARG A 591 22.68 3.77 -6.23
C ARG A 591 21.48 4.45 -6.85
N PHE A 592 20.35 4.52 -6.16
CA PHE A 592 19.14 5.16 -6.67
C PHE A 592 19.40 6.60 -7.14
N PHE A 593 20.18 7.36 -6.39
CA PHE A 593 20.55 8.73 -6.78
C PHE A 593 21.65 8.75 -7.85
N SER A 594 22.76 8.08 -7.65
CA SER A 594 23.92 8.15 -8.56
C SER A 594 23.63 7.59 -9.95
N GLN A 595 22.66 6.71 -10.10
CA GLN A 595 22.30 6.08 -11.37
C GLN A 595 21.09 6.73 -12.08
N GLN A 596 20.62 7.88 -11.60
CA GLN A 596 19.46 8.58 -12.20
C GLN A 596 19.70 8.91 -13.68
N PHE A 597 20.91 9.24 -14.10
CA PHE A 597 21.22 9.56 -15.49
C PHE A 597 20.83 8.43 -16.46
N LYS A 598 20.90 7.17 -16.04
CA LYS A 598 20.43 6.02 -16.83
C LYS A 598 18.91 6.06 -17.02
N ARG A 599 18.17 6.43 -15.98
CA ARG A 599 16.69 6.52 -16.03
C ARG A 599 16.18 7.69 -16.84
N SER A 600 16.98 8.75 -16.99
CA SER A 600 16.60 9.93 -17.78
C SER A 600 16.35 9.64 -19.27
N CYS A 601 16.91 8.55 -19.81
CA CYS A 601 16.77 8.13 -21.20
C CYS A 601 16.09 6.77 -21.38
N LEU A 602 15.27 6.33 -20.40
CA LEU A 602 14.56 5.05 -20.50
C LEU A 602 13.65 4.98 -21.72
N PRO A 603 13.62 3.82 -22.40
CA PRO A 603 12.63 3.52 -23.42
C PRO A 603 11.20 3.61 -22.89
N ASP A 604 10.24 3.75 -23.79
CA ASP A 604 8.83 3.63 -23.43
C ASP A 604 8.51 2.21 -22.94
N GLY A 605 7.55 2.10 -22.05
CA GLY A 605 7.03 0.84 -21.53
C GLY A 605 5.74 1.06 -20.74
N VAL A 606 4.93 0.03 -20.60
CA VAL A 606 3.64 0.10 -19.90
C VAL A 606 3.85 0.17 -18.40
N LYS A 607 3.16 1.09 -17.73
CA LYS A 607 3.01 1.07 -16.29
C LYS A 607 1.97 0.01 -15.90
N VAL A 608 2.40 -1.05 -15.23
CA VAL A 608 1.53 -2.16 -14.81
C VAL A 608 1.21 -2.16 -13.30
N GLY A 609 1.98 -1.44 -12.49
CA GLY A 609 1.84 -1.41 -11.05
C GLY A 609 1.77 0.01 -10.47
N SER A 610 1.84 0.12 -9.16
CA SER A 610 1.78 1.40 -8.43
C SER A 610 3.06 2.23 -8.50
N VAL A 611 4.16 1.68 -9.06
CA VAL A 611 5.46 2.33 -9.20
C VAL A 611 5.96 2.19 -10.64
N THR A 612 6.44 3.28 -11.22
CA THR A 612 7.27 3.29 -12.42
C THR A 612 8.37 4.34 -12.28
N LEU A 613 9.52 4.05 -12.86
CA LEU A 613 10.68 4.95 -12.83
C LEU A 613 10.91 5.67 -14.18
N SER A 614 9.92 5.57 -15.07
CA SER A 614 9.94 6.34 -16.33
C SER A 614 9.99 7.85 -16.03
N PRO A 615 10.88 8.61 -16.67
CA PRO A 615 10.95 10.07 -16.51
C PRO A 615 9.71 10.80 -17.02
N ARG A 616 8.86 10.11 -17.77
CA ARG A 616 7.55 10.58 -18.25
C ARG A 616 6.39 10.23 -17.30
N GLY A 617 6.65 9.37 -16.29
CA GLY A 617 5.67 8.80 -15.37
C GLY A 617 5.77 9.32 -13.94
N ASP A 618 5.86 8.40 -12.98
CA ASP A 618 5.71 8.67 -11.54
C ASP A 618 6.91 9.37 -10.90
N TRP A 619 8.13 9.21 -11.47
CA TRP A 619 9.35 9.68 -10.84
C TRP A 619 10.17 10.58 -11.76
N ARG A 620 10.25 11.86 -11.43
CA ARG A 620 11.06 12.85 -12.12
C ARG A 620 12.09 13.39 -11.15
N MET A 621 13.35 13.04 -11.35
CA MET A 621 14.46 13.46 -10.50
C MET A 621 15.59 14.01 -11.37
N PRO A 622 16.24 15.12 -11.00
CA PRO A 622 17.47 15.58 -11.66
C PRO A 622 18.56 14.51 -11.56
N SER A 623 19.36 14.35 -12.62
CA SER A 623 20.44 13.34 -12.65
C SER A 623 21.61 13.67 -11.73
N ASP A 624 21.71 14.91 -11.30
CA ASP A 624 22.73 15.46 -10.41
C ASP A 624 22.22 15.74 -8.99
N ALA A 625 21.05 15.19 -8.64
CA ALA A 625 20.52 15.33 -7.29
C ALA A 625 21.42 14.65 -6.25
N SER A 626 21.67 15.32 -5.12
CA SER A 626 22.46 14.78 -4.02
C SER A 626 21.67 13.81 -3.13
N ALA A 627 22.27 12.68 -2.80
CA ALA A 627 21.75 11.71 -1.85
C ALA A 627 22.06 12.07 -0.38
N ALA A 628 22.75 13.18 -0.12
CA ALA A 628 23.35 13.47 1.20
C ALA A 628 22.35 13.40 2.35
N LEU A 629 21.16 13.99 2.20
CA LEU A 629 20.14 13.99 3.27
C LEU A 629 19.64 12.57 3.62
N TRP A 630 19.39 11.73 2.61
CA TRP A 630 18.95 10.35 2.82
C TRP A 630 20.05 9.49 3.44
N LEU A 631 21.29 9.64 2.97
CA LEU A 631 22.44 8.90 3.49
C LEU A 631 22.82 9.35 4.91
N GLU A 632 22.71 10.63 5.23
CA GLU A 632 22.90 11.15 6.57
C GLU A 632 21.87 10.54 7.54
N GLU A 633 20.60 10.48 7.17
CA GLU A 633 19.57 9.84 7.97
C GLU A 633 19.84 8.33 8.17
N VAL A 634 20.19 7.59 7.10
CA VAL A 634 20.57 6.17 7.23
C VAL A 634 21.79 5.97 8.13
N ASN A 635 22.77 6.87 8.09
CA ASN A 635 23.99 6.75 8.90
C ASN A 635 23.78 7.05 10.39
N ARG A 636 22.64 7.66 10.76
CA ARG A 636 22.25 7.90 12.16
C ARG A 636 21.45 6.75 12.78
N LEU A 637 21.05 5.75 12.00
CA LEU A 637 20.30 4.57 12.43
C LEU A 637 21.23 3.48 12.97
#